data_0a72843fb8dc2dd46f973df18090ccbf
#
_entry.id   0a72843fb8dc2dd46f973df18090ccbf
#
_cell.length_a   1.000
_cell.length_b   1.000
_cell.length_c   1.000
_cell.angle_alpha   90.00
_cell.angle_beta   90.00
_cell.angle_gamma   90.00
#
_symmetry.space_group_name_H-M   'P 1'
#
loop_
_entity.id
_entity.type
_entity.pdbx_description
1 polymer ?
#
loop_
_entity_poly.entity_id
_entity_poly.type
_entity_poly.pdbx_seq_one_letter_code
_entity_poly.pdbx_strand_id
1 'polypeptide(L)'
;MLYDRKVKYLDYLEGGVRVRGGGFAKLEARDGTLRVELSVTGLHQTDTFARDVMLCGRNREGRDREENCGRIEISAGRGQFRQQWRNMEDIGGTGIGYGELCGLRIPLGPGREVSCR
;
A
#
# COMPACT_ATOMS: atom_id res chain seq x y z
N MET A 1 -24.57 -3.51 8.47
CA MET A 1 -23.63 -3.38 7.34
C MET A 1 -22.45 -2.54 7.77
N LEU A 2 -21.27 -3.12 7.74
CA LEU A 2 -20.03 -2.36 8.01
C LEU A 2 -19.49 -1.82 6.70
N TYR A 3 -19.32 -0.51 6.66
CA TYR A 3 -18.73 0.16 5.53
C TYR A 3 -17.78 1.23 6.01
N ASP A 4 -16.55 1.21 5.51
CA ASP A 4 -15.57 2.24 5.76
C ASP A 4 -14.79 2.51 4.48
N ARG A 5 -14.51 3.77 4.23
CA ARG A 5 -13.74 4.20 3.06
C ARG A 5 -12.72 5.23 3.49
N LYS A 6 -11.48 5.00 3.08
CA LYS A 6 -10.38 5.93 3.34
C LYS A 6 -9.66 6.25 2.04
N VAL A 7 -9.27 7.50 1.90
CA VAL A 7 -8.36 7.93 0.84
C VAL A 7 -7.14 8.54 1.53
N LYS A 8 -5.96 8.03 1.17
CA LYS A 8 -4.71 8.52 1.73
C LYS A 8 -3.79 8.91 0.59
N TYR A 9 -3.07 10.00 0.76
CA TYR A 9 -2.07 10.42 -0.22
C TYR A 9 -0.77 9.66 0.00
N LEU A 10 -0.16 9.25 -1.12
CA LEU A 10 1.14 8.59 -1.10
C LEU A 10 2.22 9.65 -1.20
N ASP A 11 3.32 9.42 -0.49
CA ASP A 11 4.51 10.24 -0.56
C ASP A 11 5.64 9.47 -1.21
N TYR A 12 6.38 10.14 -2.07
CA TYR A 12 7.64 9.63 -2.61
C TYR A 12 8.78 10.09 -1.70
N LEU A 13 9.55 9.14 -1.19
CA LEU A 13 10.63 9.38 -0.24
C LEU A 13 11.97 8.94 -0.80
N GLU A 14 13.01 9.71 -0.52
CA GLU A 14 14.40 9.36 -0.77
C GLU A 14 15.17 9.47 0.56
N GLY A 15 15.83 8.39 0.97
CA GLY A 15 16.54 8.35 2.26
C GLY A 15 15.64 8.66 3.46
N GLY A 16 14.36 8.29 3.39
CA GLY A 16 13.40 8.58 4.44
C GLY A 16 12.83 9.99 4.44
N VAL A 17 13.24 10.84 3.49
CA VAL A 17 12.80 12.23 3.38
C VAL A 17 11.82 12.38 2.24
N ARG A 18 10.68 13.04 2.50
CA ARG A 18 9.67 13.30 1.48
C ARG A 18 10.24 14.23 0.40
N VAL A 19 10.18 13.79 -0.84
CA VAL A 19 10.58 14.58 -2.01
C VAL A 19 9.37 15.26 -2.65
N ARG A 20 8.27 14.50 -2.82
CA ARG A 20 7.05 14.98 -3.47
C ARG A 20 5.91 14.00 -3.22
N GLY A 21 4.71 14.36 -3.65
CA GLY A 21 3.58 13.44 -3.67
C GLY A 21 3.81 12.30 -4.64
N GLY A 22 3.33 11.11 -4.28
CA GLY A 22 3.48 9.89 -5.05
C GLY A 22 2.18 9.26 -5.53
N GLY A 23 1.06 9.98 -5.42
CA GLY A 23 -0.25 9.47 -5.80
C GLY A 23 -1.19 9.31 -4.63
N PHE A 24 -2.08 8.33 -4.70
CA PHE A 24 -3.04 8.09 -3.63
C PHE A 24 -3.39 6.62 -3.48
N ALA A 25 -3.92 6.29 -2.31
CA ALA A 25 -4.44 4.97 -1.97
C ALA A 25 -5.91 5.10 -1.57
N LYS A 26 -6.77 4.24 -2.12
CA LYS A 26 -8.16 4.09 -1.70
C LYS A 26 -8.34 2.75 -1.03
N LEU A 27 -8.91 2.77 0.17
CA LEU A 27 -9.24 1.55 0.91
C LEU A 27 -10.74 1.56 1.16
N GLU A 28 -11.42 0.50 0.75
CA GLU A 28 -12.85 0.36 0.96
C GLU A 28 -13.13 -0.99 1.64
N ALA A 29 -13.66 -0.91 2.85
CA ALA A 29 -14.08 -2.09 3.61
C ALA A 29 -15.61 -2.16 3.59
N ARG A 30 -16.15 -3.27 3.12
CA ARG A 30 -17.60 -3.50 3.05
C ARG A 30 -17.90 -4.95 3.39
N ASP A 31 -18.68 -5.14 4.44
CA ASP A 31 -19.20 -6.47 4.84
C ASP A 31 -18.12 -7.55 4.90
N GLY A 32 -16.98 -7.23 5.52
CA GLY A 32 -15.88 -8.17 5.69
C GLY A 32 -14.92 -8.24 4.52
N THR A 33 -15.22 -7.58 3.41
CA THR A 33 -14.36 -7.53 2.22
C THR A 33 -13.57 -6.23 2.20
N LEU A 34 -12.29 -6.30 1.89
CA LEU A 34 -11.42 -5.13 1.72
C LEU A 34 -11.00 -5.01 0.27
N ARG A 35 -11.18 -3.83 -0.30
CA ARG A 35 -10.65 -3.46 -1.62
C ARG A 35 -9.61 -2.37 -1.45
N VAL A 36 -8.45 -2.56 -2.07
CA VAL A 36 -7.38 -1.58 -2.08
C VAL A 36 -7.05 -1.21 -3.52
N GLU A 37 -7.00 0.09 -3.78
CA GLU A 37 -6.56 0.64 -5.06
C GLU A 37 -5.43 1.63 -4.79
N LEU A 38 -4.30 1.44 -5.47
CA LEU A 38 -3.19 2.36 -5.43
C LEU A 38 -3.01 2.98 -6.80
N SER A 39 -2.83 4.29 -6.83
CA SER A 39 -2.45 5.02 -8.03
C SER A 39 -1.14 5.72 -7.73
N VAL A 40 -0.06 5.25 -8.34
CA VAL A 40 1.28 5.80 -8.15
C VAL A 40 1.59 6.73 -9.31
N THR A 41 2.05 7.93 -8.99
CA THR A 41 2.40 8.96 -9.97
C THR A 41 3.63 9.73 -9.49
N GLY A 42 4.19 10.56 -10.38
CA GLY A 42 5.25 11.49 -9.98
C GLY A 42 6.63 10.88 -9.82
N LEU A 43 6.82 9.63 -10.22
CA LEU A 43 8.15 9.02 -10.25
C LEU A 43 8.90 9.47 -11.51
N HIS A 44 10.16 9.06 -11.65
CA HIS A 44 10.94 9.39 -12.85
C HIS A 44 10.37 8.67 -14.07
N GLN A 45 10.40 9.31 -15.23
CA GLN A 45 9.90 8.70 -16.46
C GLN A 45 10.69 7.45 -16.88
N THR A 46 11.91 7.33 -16.38
CA THR A 46 12.73 6.12 -16.61
C THR A 46 12.37 4.98 -15.67
N ASP A 47 11.55 5.22 -14.65
CA ASP A 47 11.15 4.18 -13.71
C ASP A 47 10.14 3.25 -14.38
N THR A 48 10.62 2.09 -14.79
CA THR A 48 9.81 1.02 -15.39
C THR A 48 10.27 -0.31 -14.81
N PHE A 49 9.49 -0.83 -13.85
CA PHE A 49 9.82 -2.04 -13.11
C PHE A 49 8.59 -2.53 -12.33
N ALA A 50 8.64 -3.76 -11.85
CA ALA A 50 7.64 -4.28 -10.93
C ALA A 50 8.21 -4.28 -9.51
N ARG A 51 7.37 -3.96 -8.53
CA ARG A 51 7.77 -3.90 -7.11
C ARG A 51 6.69 -4.48 -6.22
N ASP A 52 7.11 -4.94 -5.06
CA ASP A 52 6.20 -5.49 -4.07
C ASP A 52 5.39 -4.38 -3.41
N VAL A 53 4.13 -4.67 -3.11
CA VAL A 53 3.28 -3.82 -2.29
C VAL A 53 3.24 -4.42 -0.89
N MET A 54 3.64 -3.63 0.11
CA MET A 54 3.75 -4.07 1.48
C MET A 54 2.64 -3.45 2.33
N LEU A 55 1.99 -4.29 3.14
CA LEU A 55 1.10 -3.84 4.20
C LEU A 55 1.92 -3.65 5.46
N CYS A 56 1.71 -2.52 6.13
CA CYS A 56 2.33 -2.22 7.42
C CYS A 56 1.25 -2.18 8.48
N GLY A 57 1.46 -2.91 9.59
CA GLY A 57 0.47 -2.95 10.64
C GLY A 57 0.88 -3.91 11.75
N ARG A 58 -0.03 -4.09 12.72
CA ARG A 58 0.17 -5.04 13.80
C ARG A 58 -0.47 -6.38 13.47
N ASN A 59 0.24 -7.46 13.74
CA ASN A 59 -0.30 -8.79 13.60
C ASN A 59 -1.12 -9.18 14.85
N ARG A 60 -1.66 -10.40 14.86
CA ARG A 60 -2.45 -10.91 15.98
C ARG A 60 -1.69 -10.99 17.29
N GLU A 61 -0.37 -11.05 17.25
CA GLU A 61 0.49 -11.08 18.43
C GLU A 61 0.84 -9.67 18.93
N GLY A 62 0.29 -8.62 18.30
CA GLY A 62 0.55 -7.24 18.68
C GLY A 62 1.89 -6.70 18.23
N ARG A 63 2.58 -7.40 17.32
CA ARG A 63 3.87 -6.97 16.79
C ARG A 63 3.72 -6.20 15.50
N ASP A 64 4.50 -5.16 15.34
CA ASP A 64 4.58 -4.42 14.09
C ASP A 64 5.21 -5.30 13.02
N ARG A 65 4.52 -5.40 11.88
CA ARG A 65 4.94 -6.24 10.75
C ARG A 65 4.78 -5.50 9.45
N GLU A 66 5.60 -5.89 8.50
CA GLU A 66 5.48 -5.49 7.11
C GLU A 66 5.38 -6.76 6.28
N GLU A 67 4.28 -6.93 5.57
CA GLU A 67 3.99 -8.15 4.84
C GLU A 67 3.62 -7.83 3.38
N ASN A 68 4.09 -8.67 2.47
CA ASN A 68 3.80 -8.52 1.05
C ASN A 68 2.34 -8.89 0.77
N CYS A 69 1.60 -8.00 0.11
CA CYS A 69 0.21 -8.25 -0.26
C CYS A 69 -0.01 -8.30 -1.78
N GLY A 70 1.03 -8.12 -2.57
CA GLY A 70 0.93 -8.17 -4.02
C GLY A 70 2.07 -7.43 -4.68
N ARG A 71 1.90 -7.18 -5.98
CA ARG A 71 2.94 -6.59 -6.80
C ARG A 71 2.34 -5.55 -7.73
N ILE A 72 3.01 -4.41 -7.86
CA ILE A 72 2.61 -3.33 -8.75
C ILE A 72 3.61 -3.20 -9.90
N GLU A 73 3.09 -2.96 -11.10
CA GLU A 73 3.92 -2.64 -12.25
C GLU A 73 3.97 -1.13 -12.43
N ILE A 74 5.18 -0.59 -12.46
CA ILE A 74 5.45 0.82 -12.71
C ILE A 74 5.97 0.94 -14.14
N SER A 75 5.39 1.84 -14.91
CA SER A 75 5.82 2.14 -16.28
C SER A 75 5.84 3.64 -16.49
N ALA A 76 6.97 4.15 -16.95
CA ALA A 76 7.20 5.57 -17.18
C ALA A 76 6.80 6.42 -15.95
N GLY A 77 7.14 5.92 -14.75
CA GLY A 77 6.91 6.63 -13.49
C GLY A 77 5.49 6.57 -12.97
N ARG A 78 4.64 5.70 -13.51
CA ARG A 78 3.23 5.54 -13.10
C ARG A 78 2.88 4.08 -12.94
N GLY A 79 1.98 3.80 -12.01
CA GLY A 79 1.46 2.45 -11.83
C GLY A 79 0.12 2.45 -11.12
N GLN A 80 -0.60 1.35 -11.30
CA GLN A 80 -1.86 1.12 -10.61
C GLN A 80 -1.86 -0.27 -10.04
N PHE A 81 -2.45 -0.41 -8.87
CA PHE A 81 -2.61 -1.67 -8.17
C PHE A 81 -4.04 -1.76 -7.68
N ARG A 82 -4.67 -2.91 -7.91
CA ARG A 82 -5.99 -3.22 -7.38
C ARG A 82 -5.98 -4.61 -6.82
N GLN A 83 -6.50 -4.75 -5.63
CA GLN A 83 -6.65 -6.06 -5.00
C GLN A 83 -7.88 -6.05 -4.11
N GLN A 84 -8.49 -7.22 -3.99
CA GLN A 84 -9.65 -7.42 -3.14
C GLN A 84 -9.44 -8.70 -2.32
N TRP A 85 -9.70 -8.59 -1.02
CA TRP A 85 -9.62 -9.73 -0.11
C TRP A 85 -10.96 -9.89 0.60
N ARG A 86 -11.43 -11.12 0.68
CA ARG A 86 -12.73 -11.43 1.28
C ARG A 86 -12.70 -11.42 2.79
N ASN A 87 -11.54 -11.51 3.41
CA ASN A 87 -11.39 -11.46 4.85
C ASN A 87 -10.57 -10.25 5.26
N MET A 88 -11.26 -9.17 5.63
CA MET A 88 -10.61 -7.93 6.07
C MET A 88 -9.94 -8.06 7.44
N GLU A 89 -10.21 -9.12 8.19
CA GLU A 89 -9.57 -9.34 9.48
C GLU A 89 -8.20 -10.01 9.35
N ASP A 90 -7.91 -10.56 8.17
CA ASP A 90 -6.62 -11.16 7.86
C ASP A 90 -6.35 -10.93 6.37
N ILE A 91 -5.80 -9.75 6.06
CA ILE A 91 -5.61 -9.31 4.69
C ILE A 91 -4.58 -10.21 3.99
N GLY A 92 -5.06 -10.98 3.01
CA GLY A 92 -4.19 -11.81 2.19
C GLY A 92 -3.39 -12.87 2.96
N GLY A 93 -3.86 -13.30 4.13
CA GLY A 93 -3.14 -14.27 4.96
C GLY A 93 -1.91 -13.70 5.66
N THR A 94 -1.80 -12.37 5.74
CA THR A 94 -0.62 -11.70 6.33
C THR A 94 -0.63 -11.69 7.86
N GLY A 95 -1.77 -11.99 8.48
CA GLY A 95 -1.95 -11.83 9.92
C GLY A 95 -2.29 -10.40 10.33
N ILE A 96 -2.38 -9.48 9.39
CA ILE A 96 -2.73 -8.07 9.64
C ILE A 96 -4.17 -7.85 9.20
N GLY A 97 -5.01 -7.37 10.12
CA GLY A 97 -6.39 -7.00 9.83
C GLY A 97 -6.50 -5.54 9.43
N TYR A 98 -7.65 -5.19 8.84
CA TYR A 98 -7.90 -3.81 8.42
C TYR A 98 -7.82 -2.83 9.59
N GLY A 99 -8.32 -3.21 10.77
CA GLY A 99 -8.30 -2.36 11.96
C GLY A 99 -6.89 -2.08 12.50
N GLU A 100 -5.93 -2.94 12.19
CA GLU A 100 -4.54 -2.84 12.63
C GLU A 100 -3.62 -2.31 11.55
N LEU A 101 -4.16 -2.04 10.36
CA LEU A 101 -3.38 -1.52 9.24
C LEU A 101 -2.96 -0.07 9.52
N CYS A 102 -1.67 0.20 9.48
CA CYS A 102 -1.15 1.55 9.71
C CYS A 102 -0.58 2.20 8.45
N GLY A 103 -0.37 1.45 7.39
CA GLY A 103 0.12 2.03 6.15
C GLY A 103 0.37 1.03 5.04
N LEU A 104 0.76 1.58 3.90
CA LEU A 104 1.14 0.84 2.70
C LEU A 104 2.50 1.37 2.24
N ARG A 105 3.34 0.49 1.73
CA ARG A 105 4.67 0.86 1.29
C ARG A 105 5.05 0.09 0.03
N ILE A 106 5.67 0.80 -0.90
CA ILE A 106 6.20 0.23 -2.14
C ILE A 106 7.68 0.57 -2.19
N PRO A 107 8.58 -0.36 -1.81
CA PRO A 107 10.02 -0.14 -1.94
C PRO A 107 10.41 -0.10 -3.42
N LEU A 108 11.09 0.95 -3.84
CA LEU A 108 11.49 1.13 -5.24
C LEU A 108 12.93 0.72 -5.52
N GLY A 109 13.74 0.58 -4.48
CA GLY A 109 15.14 0.26 -4.57
C GLY A 109 15.89 0.86 -3.39
N PRO A 110 17.24 0.81 -3.37
CA PRO A 110 17.99 1.34 -2.23
C PRO A 110 17.66 2.82 -1.98
N GLY A 111 17.14 3.12 -0.79
CA GLY A 111 16.85 4.47 -0.37
C GLY A 111 15.65 5.14 -0.99
N ARG A 112 14.84 4.43 -1.79
CA ARG A 112 13.65 5.00 -2.45
C ARG A 112 12.41 4.21 -2.11
N GLU A 113 11.32 4.91 -1.84
CA GLU A 113 10.02 4.27 -1.59
C GLU A 113 8.85 5.21 -1.87
N VAL A 114 7.68 4.61 -2.06
CA VAL A 114 6.39 5.30 -2.05
C VAL A 114 5.60 4.72 -0.88
N SER A 115 5.05 5.57 -0.02
CA SER A 115 4.35 5.09 1.17
C SER A 115 3.27 6.05 1.65
N CYS A 116 2.34 5.51 2.45
CA CYS A 116 1.39 6.28 3.23
C CYS A 116 1.23 5.68 4.62
N ARG A 117 0.82 6.52 5.54
CA ARG A 117 0.55 6.10 6.92
C ARG A 117 -0.69 6.78 7.48
#